data_306ce29dd5ec1d479417c8b416ae217a
#
_entry.id   306ce29dd5ec1d479417c8b416ae217a
#
_cell.length_a   1.000
_cell.length_b   1.000
_cell.length_c   1.000
_cell.angle_alpha   90.00
_cell.angle_beta   90.00
_cell.angle_gamma   90.00
#
_symmetry.space_group_name_H-M   'P 1'
#
loop_
_entity.id
_entity.type
_entity.pdbx_description
1 polymer ?
#
loop_
_entity_poly.entity_id
_entity_poly.type
_entity_poly.pdbx_seq_one_letter_code
_entity_poly.pdbx_strand_id
1 'polypeptide(L)'
;SKKLFVEIDGKTIPVKKGKFKIKRFSPVDEQIKIVAIDQWGNRSKPKLVSITIDIEETEFVEKLEELNPSIIRSKSNKNRVALIIGIEKYEQTPAAKFANLDAKYFYEYARKGFGVSKSNIKLLIDEDANLVQSISTINKWLPSKIKKNQTELIIFFAGHGLASNNGEELYILPQDSDPDLL
;
A
#
# COMPACT_ATOMS: atom_id res chain seq x y z
N SER A 1 1.99 -39.42 21.85
CA SER A 1 0.87 -38.55 21.45
C SER A 1 0.83 -38.45 19.93
N LYS A 2 -0.31 -38.78 19.32
CA LYS A 2 -0.49 -38.69 17.87
C LYS A 2 -0.32 -37.23 17.43
N LYS A 3 0.66 -36.97 16.59
CA LYS A 3 0.85 -35.62 15.99
C LYS A 3 -0.18 -35.43 14.89
N LEU A 4 -1.00 -34.40 15.03
CA LEU A 4 -1.97 -33.96 14.03
C LEU A 4 -1.57 -32.60 13.50
N PHE A 5 -1.80 -32.41 12.21
CA PHE A 5 -1.59 -31.17 11.50
C PHE A 5 -2.86 -30.79 10.76
N VAL A 6 -3.01 -29.52 10.49
CA VAL A 6 -4.05 -28.99 9.59
C VAL A 6 -3.36 -28.24 8.47
N GLU A 7 -3.74 -28.56 7.24
CA GLU A 7 -3.33 -27.79 6.05
C GLU A 7 -4.43 -26.81 5.69
N ILE A 8 -4.05 -25.56 5.54
CA ILE A 8 -4.93 -24.47 5.12
C ILE A 8 -4.24 -23.73 3.99
N ASP A 9 -4.85 -23.75 2.81
CA ASP A 9 -4.31 -23.12 1.59
C ASP A 9 -2.83 -23.48 1.35
N GLY A 10 -2.51 -24.77 1.48
CA GLY A 10 -1.16 -25.30 1.27
C GLY A 10 -0.19 -25.11 2.44
N LYS A 11 -0.55 -24.37 3.49
CA LYS A 11 0.30 -24.20 4.70
C LYS A 11 -0.06 -25.19 5.79
N THR A 12 0.92 -25.93 6.30
CA THR A 12 0.74 -26.91 7.39
C THR A 12 0.87 -26.26 8.75
N ILE A 13 -0.14 -26.40 9.60
CA ILE A 13 -0.22 -25.84 10.95
C ILE A 13 -0.31 -26.97 11.96
N PRO A 14 0.52 -26.98 13.02
CA PRO A 14 0.45 -28.02 14.05
C PRO A 14 -0.81 -27.86 14.91
N VAL A 15 -1.46 -29.00 15.21
CA VAL A 15 -2.58 -29.07 16.14
C VAL A 15 -2.06 -29.35 17.55
N LYS A 16 -2.36 -28.49 18.51
CA LYS A 16 -2.00 -28.66 19.92
C LYS A 16 -3.26 -28.89 20.74
N LYS A 17 -3.34 -30.01 21.45
CA LYS A 17 -4.50 -30.39 22.30
C LYS A 17 -5.86 -30.29 21.54
N GLY A 18 -5.87 -30.76 20.30
CA GLY A 18 -7.09 -30.73 19.46
C GLY A 18 -7.48 -29.37 18.91
N LYS A 19 -6.66 -28.32 19.10
CA LYS A 19 -6.93 -26.95 18.65
C LYS A 19 -5.79 -26.42 17.78
N PHE A 20 -6.13 -25.59 16.80
CA PHE A 20 -5.21 -24.77 16.04
C PHE A 20 -5.73 -23.33 15.97
N LYS A 21 -4.85 -22.40 15.71
CA LYS A 21 -5.18 -20.98 15.56
C LYS A 21 -4.38 -20.41 14.40
N ILE A 22 -5.07 -19.70 13.53
CA ILE A 22 -4.46 -18.87 12.50
C ILE A 22 -4.91 -17.43 12.70
N LYS A 23 -4.06 -16.50 12.33
CA LYS A 23 -4.44 -15.11 12.10
C LYS A 23 -4.32 -14.88 10.61
N ARG A 24 -5.33 -14.27 10.04
CA ARG A 24 -5.42 -13.96 8.62
C ARG A 24 -6.11 -12.61 8.48
N PHE A 25 -5.69 -11.84 7.54
CA PHE A 25 -6.39 -10.63 7.12
C PHE A 25 -6.94 -10.92 5.72
N SER A 26 -8.23 -10.71 5.56
CA SER A 26 -8.88 -10.76 4.25
C SER A 26 -9.80 -9.54 4.13
N PRO A 27 -9.64 -8.73 3.09
CA PRO A 27 -10.51 -7.57 2.85
C PRO A 27 -11.80 -7.95 2.10
N VAL A 28 -11.96 -9.22 1.74
CA VAL A 28 -13.10 -9.74 0.97
C VAL A 28 -13.59 -11.06 1.55
N ASP A 29 -14.82 -11.43 1.21
CA ASP A 29 -15.36 -12.75 1.51
C ASP A 29 -14.50 -13.83 0.88
N GLU A 30 -14.21 -14.89 1.63
CA GLU A 30 -13.37 -15.97 1.14
C GLU A 30 -13.83 -17.35 1.60
N GLN A 31 -13.44 -18.38 0.87
CA GLN A 31 -13.59 -19.77 1.26
C GLN A 31 -12.23 -20.37 1.60
N ILE A 32 -12.10 -20.87 2.82
CA ILE A 32 -10.89 -21.53 3.28
C ILE A 32 -11.07 -23.05 3.19
N LYS A 33 -10.14 -23.72 2.53
CA LYS A 33 -10.07 -25.18 2.45
C LYS A 33 -9.20 -25.72 3.56
N ILE A 34 -9.79 -26.53 4.45
CA ILE A 34 -9.11 -27.13 5.60
C ILE A 34 -9.02 -28.63 5.42
N VAL A 35 -7.82 -29.19 5.52
CA VAL A 35 -7.53 -30.63 5.45
C VAL A 35 -6.77 -31.04 6.72
N ALA A 36 -7.24 -32.04 7.42
CA ALA A 36 -6.49 -32.64 8.52
C ALA A 36 -5.48 -33.66 7.98
N ILE A 37 -4.26 -33.68 8.55
CA ILE A 37 -3.18 -34.57 8.17
C ILE A 37 -2.65 -35.25 9.43
N ASP A 38 -2.53 -36.58 9.41
CA ASP A 38 -1.92 -37.30 10.49
C ASP A 38 -0.38 -37.40 10.37
N GLN A 39 0.25 -37.99 11.36
CA GLN A 39 1.72 -38.16 11.38
C GLN A 39 2.27 -39.07 10.30
N TRP A 40 1.44 -39.84 9.61
CA TRP A 40 1.80 -40.75 8.52
C TRP A 40 1.48 -40.16 7.13
N GLY A 41 0.93 -38.91 7.09
CA GLY A 41 0.59 -38.23 5.85
C GLY A 41 -0.83 -38.54 5.30
N ASN A 42 -1.66 -39.29 6.04
CA ASN A 42 -3.04 -39.53 5.65
C ASN A 42 -3.85 -38.22 5.74
N ARG A 43 -4.68 -37.97 4.74
CA ARG A 43 -5.42 -36.73 4.59
C ARG A 43 -6.93 -36.98 4.75
N SER A 44 -7.60 -36.09 5.48
CA SER A 44 -9.06 -36.09 5.57
C SER A 44 -9.70 -35.55 4.27
N LYS A 45 -11.01 -35.78 4.12
CA LYS A 45 -11.79 -35.00 3.15
C LYS A 45 -11.66 -33.51 3.47
N PRO A 46 -11.55 -32.64 2.47
CA PRO A 46 -11.49 -31.20 2.67
C PRO A 46 -12.78 -30.69 3.33
N LYS A 47 -12.63 -29.78 4.30
CA LYS A 47 -13.72 -28.99 4.85
C LYS A 47 -13.59 -27.57 4.33
N LEU A 48 -14.63 -27.08 3.67
CA LEU A 48 -14.71 -25.68 3.25
C LEU A 48 -15.35 -24.87 4.37
N VAL A 49 -14.76 -23.73 4.70
CA VAL A 49 -15.26 -22.77 5.65
C VAL A 49 -15.35 -21.43 4.93
N SER A 50 -16.58 -20.91 4.80
CA SER A 50 -16.80 -19.56 4.28
C SER A 50 -16.60 -18.56 5.40
N ILE A 51 -15.81 -17.53 5.12
CA ILE A 51 -15.65 -16.36 5.95
C ILE A 51 -16.36 -15.23 5.23
N THR A 52 -17.40 -14.70 5.83
CA THR A 52 -18.09 -13.49 5.38
C THR A 52 -17.62 -12.32 6.23
N ILE A 53 -17.31 -11.22 5.57
CA ILE A 53 -16.97 -9.97 6.24
C ILE A 53 -18.29 -9.22 6.46
N ASP A 54 -18.67 -9.12 7.71
CA ASP A 54 -19.74 -8.22 8.14
C ASP A 54 -19.12 -6.82 8.30
N ILE A 55 -19.20 -6.04 7.23
CA ILE A 55 -18.82 -4.62 7.31
C ILE A 55 -20.02 -3.95 7.96
N GLU A 56 -19.97 -3.74 9.29
CA GLU A 56 -20.84 -2.75 9.90
C GLU A 56 -20.49 -1.41 9.23
N GLU A 57 -21.32 -1.02 8.25
CA GLU A 57 -21.37 0.36 7.80
C GLU A 57 -21.87 1.20 8.99
N THR A 58 -20.95 1.50 9.90
CA THR A 58 -21.16 2.64 10.78
C THR A 58 -21.19 3.85 9.86
N GLU A 59 -22.39 4.33 9.54
CA GLU A 59 -22.60 5.66 9.00
C GLU A 59 -22.07 6.70 10.02
N PHE A 60 -20.76 6.76 10.18
CA PHE A 60 -20.12 7.98 10.64
C PHE A 60 -20.14 8.94 9.46
N VAL A 61 -21.29 9.57 9.24
CA VAL A 61 -21.34 10.79 8.45
C VAL A 61 -20.71 11.90 9.31
N GLU A 62 -19.43 11.76 9.62
CA GLU A 62 -18.63 12.96 9.87
C GLU A 62 -18.67 13.72 8.55
N LYS A 63 -19.35 14.85 8.59
CA LYS A 63 -19.34 15.80 7.48
C LYS A 63 -17.94 16.35 7.39
N LEU A 64 -17.03 15.57 6.76
CA LEU A 64 -15.66 15.98 6.52
C LEU A 64 -15.72 17.27 5.72
N GLU A 65 -15.02 18.30 6.21
CA GLU A 65 -14.85 19.53 5.46
C GLU A 65 -14.15 19.23 4.13
N GLU A 66 -14.60 19.85 3.06
CA GLU A 66 -13.97 19.70 1.76
C GLU A 66 -12.49 20.10 1.84
N LEU A 67 -11.62 19.30 1.24
CA LEU A 67 -10.20 19.60 1.13
C LEU A 67 -10.03 20.90 0.35
N ASN A 68 -9.64 21.98 1.03
CA ASN A 68 -9.43 23.27 0.40
C ASN A 68 -8.03 23.83 0.71
N PRO A 69 -7.03 23.50 -0.09
CA PRO A 69 -5.67 24.00 0.10
C PRO A 69 -5.53 25.52 -0.09
N SER A 70 -6.55 26.21 -0.65
CA SER A 70 -6.47 27.65 -0.90
C SER A 70 -6.61 28.51 0.35
N ILE A 71 -7.19 27.98 1.42
CA ILE A 71 -7.37 28.70 2.70
C ILE A 71 -6.14 28.59 3.62
N ILE A 72 -5.24 27.65 3.33
CA ILE A 72 -4.06 27.39 4.16
C ILE A 72 -2.87 28.20 3.67
N ARG A 73 -2.16 28.86 4.59
CA ARG A 73 -0.95 29.60 4.29
C ARG A 73 0.10 29.40 5.36
N SER A 74 1.23 28.81 5.01
CA SER A 74 2.40 28.68 5.86
C SER A 74 3.55 29.53 5.35
N LYS A 75 4.45 29.89 6.25
CA LYS A 75 5.73 30.52 5.87
C LYS A 75 6.55 29.51 5.05
N SER A 76 7.21 29.98 4.01
CA SER A 76 8.10 29.16 3.21
C SER A 76 9.26 28.60 4.05
N ASN A 77 9.48 27.30 3.95
CA ASN A 77 10.60 26.61 4.60
C ASN A 77 11.53 26.02 3.51
N LYS A 78 12.71 26.63 3.37
CA LYS A 78 13.71 26.21 2.37
C LYS A 78 14.32 24.84 2.65
N ASN A 79 14.20 24.34 3.87
CA ASN A 79 14.72 23.04 4.29
C ASN A 79 13.74 21.89 4.05
N ARG A 80 12.54 22.17 3.55
CA ARG A 80 11.55 21.16 3.18
C ARG A 80 11.66 20.80 1.72
N VAL A 81 11.62 19.50 1.48
CA VAL A 81 11.60 18.89 0.13
C VAL A 81 10.42 17.93 0.08
N ALA A 82 9.69 17.91 -1.02
CA ALA A 82 8.57 16.98 -1.20
C ALA A 82 8.73 16.18 -2.50
N LEU A 83 8.56 14.87 -2.41
CA LEU A 83 8.35 13.97 -3.54
C LEU A 83 6.89 13.49 -3.49
N ILE A 84 6.16 13.78 -4.54
CA ILE A 84 4.72 13.51 -4.63
C ILE A 84 4.49 12.68 -5.88
N ILE A 85 3.89 11.51 -5.73
CA ILE A 85 3.62 10.57 -6.80
C ILE A 85 2.13 10.22 -6.77
N GLY A 86 1.45 10.31 -7.91
CA GLY A 86 0.06 9.93 -8.06
C GLY A 86 -0.16 9.21 -9.37
N ILE A 87 -0.51 7.93 -9.32
CA ILE A 87 -0.68 7.08 -10.49
C ILE A 87 -2.10 6.54 -10.49
N GLU A 88 -2.93 7.12 -11.34
CA GLU A 88 -4.27 6.60 -11.60
C GLU A 88 -4.27 5.62 -12.76
N LYS A 89 -3.56 5.97 -13.85
CA LYS A 89 -3.56 5.23 -15.10
C LYS A 89 -2.31 4.38 -15.23
N TYR A 90 -2.47 3.10 -15.01
CA TYR A 90 -1.42 2.09 -15.21
C TYR A 90 -1.54 1.46 -16.59
N GLU A 91 -0.43 0.96 -17.15
CA GLU A 91 -0.43 0.24 -18.42
C GLU A 91 -0.95 -1.19 -18.30
N GLN A 92 -0.58 -1.89 -17.21
CA GLN A 92 -0.79 -3.32 -17.04
C GLN A 92 -1.73 -3.67 -15.88
N THR A 93 -2.24 -2.69 -15.14
CA THR A 93 -3.12 -2.90 -13.99
C THR A 93 -4.38 -2.04 -14.07
N PRO A 94 -5.47 -2.41 -13.40
CA PRO A 94 -6.65 -1.56 -13.29
C PRO A 94 -6.32 -0.16 -12.75
N ALA A 95 -7.10 0.84 -13.10
CA ALA A 95 -6.88 2.20 -12.63
C ALA A 95 -7.06 2.33 -11.11
N ALA A 96 -6.14 3.06 -10.45
CA ALA A 96 -6.29 3.50 -9.07
C ALA A 96 -7.05 4.84 -9.05
N LYS A 97 -8.36 4.77 -9.03
CA LYS A 97 -9.24 5.94 -9.17
C LYS A 97 -8.85 7.08 -8.21
N PHE A 98 -8.74 8.29 -8.75
CA PHE A 98 -8.45 9.54 -8.05
C PHE A 98 -7.01 9.71 -7.54
N ALA A 99 -6.11 8.73 -7.70
CA ALA A 99 -4.75 8.83 -7.20
C ALA A 99 -3.98 10.03 -7.76
N ASN A 100 -4.18 10.36 -9.04
CA ASN A 100 -3.57 11.54 -9.65
C ASN A 100 -4.16 12.85 -9.12
N LEU A 101 -5.44 12.88 -8.76
CA LEU A 101 -6.11 14.02 -8.17
C LEU A 101 -5.63 14.24 -6.72
N ASP A 102 -5.52 13.17 -5.94
CA ASP A 102 -5.00 13.22 -4.57
C ASP A 102 -3.58 13.81 -4.53
N ALA A 103 -2.73 13.38 -5.44
CA ALA A 103 -1.37 13.91 -5.55
C ALA A 103 -1.35 15.41 -5.93
N LYS A 104 -2.25 15.85 -6.82
CA LYS A 104 -2.40 17.28 -7.18
C LYS A 104 -2.89 18.10 -5.99
N TYR A 105 -3.85 17.61 -5.24
CA TYR A 105 -4.29 18.26 -4.00
C TYR A 105 -3.18 18.30 -2.96
N PHE A 106 -2.48 17.19 -2.75
CA PHE A 106 -1.36 17.14 -1.83
C PHE A 106 -0.22 18.09 -2.22
N TYR A 107 0.04 18.26 -3.51
CA TYR A 107 1.00 19.26 -4.01
C TYR A 107 0.63 20.68 -3.54
N GLU A 108 -0.64 21.06 -3.59
CA GLU A 108 -1.07 22.36 -3.10
C GLU A 108 -0.95 22.47 -1.56
N TYR A 109 -1.23 21.40 -0.83
CA TYR A 109 -0.99 21.35 0.62
C TYR A 109 0.50 21.42 0.96
N ALA A 110 1.36 20.73 0.20
CA ALA A 110 2.81 20.82 0.38
C ALA A 110 3.31 22.26 0.23
N ARG A 111 2.80 22.97 -0.79
CA ARG A 111 3.15 24.38 -1.03
C ARG A 111 2.61 25.32 0.03
N LYS A 112 1.32 25.26 0.28
CA LYS A 112 0.59 26.26 1.09
C LYS A 112 0.54 25.89 2.58
N GLY A 113 0.37 24.61 2.88
CA GLY A 113 0.27 24.07 4.24
C GLY A 113 1.63 23.82 4.87
N PHE A 114 2.52 23.13 4.16
CA PHE A 114 3.86 22.81 4.68
C PHE A 114 4.92 23.82 4.27
N GLY A 115 4.59 24.83 3.46
CA GLY A 115 5.51 25.87 3.04
C GLY A 115 6.68 25.38 2.18
N VAL A 116 6.52 24.26 1.47
CA VAL A 116 7.56 23.75 0.58
C VAL A 116 7.68 24.65 -0.65
N SER A 117 8.87 25.12 -0.96
CA SER A 117 9.11 25.92 -2.15
C SER A 117 8.87 25.10 -3.41
N LYS A 118 8.27 25.69 -4.44
CA LYS A 118 7.98 25.01 -5.71
C LYS A 118 9.20 24.30 -6.32
N SER A 119 10.38 24.91 -6.22
CA SER A 119 11.65 24.33 -6.69
C SER A 119 12.12 23.09 -5.90
N ASN A 120 11.52 22.86 -4.74
CA ASN A 120 11.82 21.72 -3.85
C ASN A 120 10.70 20.67 -3.85
N ILE A 121 9.75 20.77 -4.78
CA ILE A 121 8.72 19.76 -4.98
C ILE A 121 8.96 19.06 -6.31
N LYS A 122 8.98 17.74 -6.28
CA LYS A 122 8.88 16.89 -7.46
C LYS A 122 7.51 16.24 -7.44
N LEU A 123 6.75 16.48 -8.50
CA LEU A 123 5.44 15.88 -8.73
C LEU A 123 5.53 14.96 -9.93
N LEU A 124 5.19 13.70 -9.76
CA LEU A 124 5.10 12.70 -10.82
C LEU A 124 3.65 12.22 -10.91
N ILE A 125 3.03 12.36 -12.06
CA ILE A 125 1.63 12.00 -12.30
C ILE A 125 1.54 11.04 -13.48
N ASP A 126 0.82 9.94 -13.30
CA ASP A 126 0.53 8.95 -14.33
C ASP A 126 1.81 8.58 -15.14
N GLU A 127 1.89 8.90 -16.43
CA GLU A 127 3.00 8.57 -17.33
C GLU A 127 4.36 9.15 -16.88
N ASP A 128 4.36 10.27 -16.16
CA ASP A 128 5.58 10.83 -15.57
C ASP A 128 6.12 9.98 -14.38
N ALA A 129 5.29 9.09 -13.84
CA ALA A 129 5.64 8.20 -12.73
C ALA A 129 6.04 6.79 -13.21
N ASN A 130 6.59 6.67 -14.42
CA ASN A 130 7.17 5.42 -14.93
C ASN A 130 8.45 5.04 -14.18
N LEU A 131 8.90 3.80 -14.35
CA LEU A 131 10.06 3.25 -13.63
C LEU A 131 11.32 4.11 -13.82
N VAL A 132 11.61 4.52 -15.04
CA VAL A 132 12.82 5.29 -15.36
C VAL A 132 12.81 6.66 -14.68
N GLN A 133 11.70 7.38 -14.75
CA GLN A 133 11.54 8.69 -14.11
C GLN A 133 11.55 8.58 -12.58
N SER A 134 10.92 7.54 -12.04
CA SER A 134 10.91 7.26 -10.60
C SER A 134 12.32 6.99 -10.08
N ILE A 135 13.09 6.11 -10.72
CA ILE A 135 14.48 5.81 -10.37
C ILE A 135 15.36 7.07 -10.52
N SER A 136 15.21 7.81 -11.62
CA SER A 136 15.96 9.06 -11.83
C SER A 136 15.67 10.10 -10.76
N THR A 137 14.40 10.20 -10.34
CA THR A 137 13.99 11.11 -9.28
C THR A 137 14.61 10.73 -7.94
N ILE A 138 14.58 9.44 -7.57
CA ILE A 138 15.12 8.95 -6.31
C ILE A 138 16.65 9.05 -6.29
N ASN A 139 17.32 8.68 -7.38
CA ASN A 139 18.78 8.55 -7.39
C ASN A 139 19.51 9.84 -7.80
N LYS A 140 18.86 10.80 -8.45
CA LYS A 140 19.51 12.02 -8.92
C LYS A 140 18.88 13.28 -8.32
N TRP A 141 17.57 13.47 -8.54
CA TRP A 141 16.91 14.71 -8.12
C TRP A 141 16.84 14.81 -6.58
N LEU A 142 16.40 13.76 -5.91
CA LEU A 142 16.23 13.76 -4.46
C LEU A 142 17.53 14.00 -3.71
N PRO A 143 18.66 13.32 -4.01
CA PRO A 143 19.95 13.60 -3.37
C PRO A 143 20.45 15.02 -3.62
N SER A 144 20.14 15.62 -4.78
CA SER A 144 20.53 17.00 -5.08
C SER A 144 19.81 18.03 -4.20
N LYS A 145 18.72 17.65 -3.56
CA LYS A 145 17.90 18.52 -2.70
C LYS A 145 18.09 18.29 -1.22
N ILE A 146 18.57 17.08 -0.84
CA ILE A 146 18.71 16.71 0.56
C ILE A 146 20.05 17.14 1.11
N LYS A 147 20.02 17.79 2.27
CA LYS A 147 21.19 18.07 3.11
C LYS A 147 21.05 17.29 4.40
N LYS A 148 22.02 16.45 4.70
CA LYS A 148 22.05 15.61 5.91
C LYS A 148 21.77 16.45 7.17
N ASN A 149 20.86 15.98 8.02
CA ASN A 149 20.46 16.61 9.29
C ASN A 149 19.86 18.02 9.16
N GLN A 150 19.52 18.48 7.95
CA GLN A 150 18.92 19.80 7.73
C GLN A 150 17.62 19.75 6.96
N THR A 151 17.46 18.75 6.08
CA THR A 151 16.28 18.64 5.21
C THR A 151 15.20 17.78 5.86
N GLU A 152 14.00 18.32 5.93
CA GLU A 152 12.76 17.58 6.20
C GLU A 152 12.19 17.11 4.87
N LEU A 153 12.18 15.77 4.68
CA LEU A 153 11.65 15.14 3.48
C LEU A 153 10.21 14.68 3.70
N ILE A 154 9.33 15.10 2.80
CA ILE A 154 7.94 14.69 2.74
C ILE A 154 7.77 13.80 1.50
N ILE A 155 7.27 12.59 1.68
CA ILE A 155 6.94 11.68 0.58
C ILE A 155 5.44 11.39 0.64
N PHE A 156 4.79 11.58 -0.49
CA PHE A 156 3.39 11.21 -0.70
C PHE A 156 3.29 10.29 -1.90
N PHE A 157 2.55 9.22 -1.74
CA PHE A 157 2.24 8.27 -2.81
C PHE A 157 0.75 7.92 -2.79
N ALA A 158 0.13 7.98 -3.95
CA ALA A 158 -1.20 7.46 -4.22
C ALA A 158 -1.13 6.59 -5.48
N GLY A 159 -1.55 5.34 -5.37
CA GLY A 159 -1.46 4.34 -6.45
C GLY A 159 -1.47 2.92 -5.93
N HIS A 160 -1.10 1.97 -6.78
CA HIS A 160 -1.03 0.57 -6.42
C HIS A 160 0.29 0.19 -5.75
N GLY A 161 0.21 -0.71 -4.79
CA GLY A 161 1.35 -1.35 -4.17
C GLY A 161 1.12 -2.85 -4.06
N LEU A 162 2.22 -3.59 -4.00
CA LEU A 162 2.21 -5.04 -3.76
C LEU A 162 2.95 -5.34 -2.46
N ALA A 163 2.40 -6.27 -1.69
CA ALA A 163 3.10 -6.84 -0.56
C ALA A 163 3.84 -8.11 -0.98
N SER A 164 5.03 -8.33 -0.43
CA SER A 164 5.73 -9.60 -0.58
C SER A 164 4.90 -10.75 0.00
N ASN A 165 5.17 -11.99 -0.44
CA ASN A 165 4.43 -13.18 0.01
C ASN A 165 4.44 -13.40 1.54
N ASN A 166 5.47 -12.93 2.22
CA ASN A 166 5.59 -12.98 3.69
C ASN A 166 4.99 -11.75 4.39
N GLY A 167 4.57 -10.73 3.64
CA GLY A 167 4.00 -9.48 4.16
C GLY A 167 5.02 -8.55 4.83
N GLU A 168 6.33 -8.79 4.66
CA GLU A 168 7.37 -7.99 5.32
C GLU A 168 7.82 -6.79 4.47
N GLU A 169 7.60 -6.85 3.15
CA GLU A 169 8.00 -5.80 2.22
C GLU A 169 6.79 -5.26 1.44
N LEU A 170 6.81 -3.96 1.18
CA LEU A 170 5.82 -3.29 0.35
C LEU A 170 6.52 -2.69 -0.87
N TYR A 171 6.06 -3.05 -2.04
CA TYR A 171 6.54 -2.51 -3.31
C TYR A 171 5.54 -1.51 -3.87
N ILE A 172 6.03 -0.34 -4.24
CA ILE A 172 5.26 0.67 -4.96
C ILE A 172 5.36 0.35 -6.45
N LEU A 173 4.22 0.28 -7.14
CA LEU A 173 4.19 0.01 -8.57
C LEU A 173 4.38 1.30 -9.38
N PRO A 174 5.43 1.42 -10.22
CA PRO A 174 5.51 2.43 -11.26
C PRO A 174 4.39 2.26 -12.31
N GLN A 175 4.12 3.32 -13.05
CA GLN A 175 3.00 3.38 -14.00
C GLN A 175 3.08 2.30 -15.10
N ASP A 176 4.28 1.99 -15.57
CA ASP A 176 4.62 1.03 -16.63
C ASP A 176 4.98 -0.37 -16.11
N SER A 177 4.77 -0.65 -14.81
CA SER A 177 5.12 -1.95 -14.24
C SER A 177 4.10 -3.04 -14.59
N ASP A 178 4.63 -4.23 -14.79
CA ASP A 178 3.86 -5.46 -14.92
C ASP A 178 3.89 -6.20 -13.57
N PRO A 179 2.75 -6.32 -12.89
CA PRO A 179 2.68 -6.98 -11.58
C PRO A 179 2.98 -8.48 -11.63
N ASP A 180 2.88 -9.11 -12.81
CA ASP A 180 3.17 -10.53 -12.99
C ASP A 180 4.69 -10.82 -13.06
N LEU A 181 5.51 -9.78 -13.15
CA LEU A 181 6.99 -9.89 -13.23
C LEU A 181 7.68 -9.58 -11.87
N LEU A 182 6.93 -9.41 -10.78
CA LEU A 182 7.45 -9.03 -9.46
C LEU A 182 7.47 -10.18 -8.45
#